data_92d33330dda5373f6279e3323b515641
#
_entry.id   92d33330dda5373f6279e3323b515641
#
_cell.length_a   1.000
_cell.length_b   1.000
_cell.length_c   1.000
_cell.angle_alpha   90.00
_cell.angle_beta   90.00
_cell.angle_gamma   90.00
#
_symmetry.space_group_name_H-M   'P 1'
#
loop_
_entity.id
_entity.type
_entity.pdbx_description
1 polymer ?
#
loop_
_entity_poly.entity_id
_entity_poly.type
_entity_poly.pdbx_seq_one_letter_code
_entity_poly.pdbx_strand_id
1 'polypeptide(L)' 'ENSRFVVRDVGSLNGTYVNQKRVDVAELLQGDELQIGKFHLVFLERPDEKS' A
#
# COMPACT_ATOMS: atom_id res chain seq x y z
N GLU A 1 15.94 5.67 10.37
CA GLU A 1 15.93 5.21 9.52
C GLU A 1 14.83 5.13 8.72
N ASN A 2 14.81 4.85 7.70
CA ASN A 2 13.77 4.83 6.83
C ASN A 2 13.13 3.54 6.78
N SER A 3 11.88 3.46 7.08
CA SER A 3 11.13 2.26 6.92
C SER A 3 10.43 2.33 5.62
N ARG A 4 10.56 1.31 4.81
CA ARG A 4 9.88 1.25 3.56
C ARG A 4 8.88 0.14 3.60
N PHE A 5 7.70 0.41 3.09
CA PHE A 5 6.66 -0.58 3.03
C PHE A 5 6.34 -0.83 1.58
N VAL A 6 6.30 -2.09 1.19
CA VAL A 6 6.12 -2.46 -0.19
C VAL A 6 4.95 -3.42 -0.26
N VAL A 7 4.06 -3.20 -1.21
CA VAL A 7 2.98 -4.12 -1.45
C VAL A 7 3.36 -4.92 -2.69
N ARG A 8 3.12 -6.22 -2.63
CA ARG A 8 3.42 -7.08 -3.75
C ARG A 8 2.20 -7.94 -4.02
N ASP A 9 1.78 -7.96 -5.28
CA ASP A 9 0.67 -8.78 -5.69
C ASP A 9 1.20 -10.17 -5.97
N VAL A 10 0.69 -11.16 -5.28
CA VAL A 10 1.17 -12.52 -5.45
C VAL A 10 0.03 -13.35 -6.04
N GLY A 11 -0.25 -13.11 -7.29
CA GLY A 11 -1.20 -13.94 -8.00
C GLY A 11 -2.66 -13.68 -7.71
N SER A 12 -3.03 -12.46 -7.37
CA SER A 12 -4.42 -12.20 -7.11
C SER A 12 -5.18 -12.15 -8.42
N LEU A 13 -6.42 -12.58 -8.38
CA LEU A 13 -7.22 -12.58 -9.57
C LEU A 13 -7.65 -11.19 -9.97
N ASN A 14 -7.97 -10.38 -9.00
CA ASN A 14 -8.51 -9.06 -9.29
C ASN A 14 -7.46 -7.98 -9.35
N GLY A 15 -6.27 -8.29 -8.94
CA GLY A 15 -5.20 -7.32 -8.98
C GLY A 15 -5.14 -6.47 -7.73
N THR A 16 -4.03 -5.79 -7.57
CA THR A 16 -3.81 -4.87 -6.47
C THR A 16 -3.64 -3.49 -7.08
N TYR A 17 -4.33 -2.52 -6.52
CA TYR A 17 -4.29 -1.18 -7.04
C TYR A 17 -3.79 -0.23 -5.98
N VAL A 18 -2.91 0.68 -6.38
CA VAL A 18 -2.44 1.73 -5.50
C VAL A 18 -2.80 3.04 -6.16
N ASN A 19 -3.61 3.83 -5.48
CA ASN A 19 -4.10 5.09 -6.01
C ASN A 19 -4.75 4.88 -7.38
N GLN A 20 -5.53 3.78 -7.46
CA GLN A 20 -6.31 3.47 -8.65
C GLN A 20 -5.46 3.01 -9.82
N LYS A 21 -4.23 2.64 -9.56
CA LYS A 21 -3.36 2.16 -10.60
C LYS A 21 -2.95 0.73 -10.29
N ARG A 22 -3.15 -0.17 -11.21
CA ARG A 22 -2.81 -1.57 -10.96
C ARG A 22 -1.31 -1.74 -10.89
N VAL A 23 -0.86 -2.46 -9.88
CA VAL A 23 0.56 -2.65 -9.65
C VAL A 23 0.85 -4.09 -9.32
N ASP A 24 2.02 -4.56 -9.68
CA ASP A 24 2.51 -5.84 -9.22
C ASP A 24 3.33 -5.66 -7.96
N VAL A 25 4.01 -4.56 -7.87
CA VAL A 25 4.77 -4.24 -6.68
C VAL A 25 4.85 -2.72 -6.62
N ALA A 26 4.71 -2.18 -5.45
CA ALA A 26 4.76 -0.74 -5.30
C ALA A 26 5.19 -0.39 -3.89
N GLU A 27 5.91 0.70 -3.78
CA GLU A 27 6.30 1.21 -2.48
C GLU A 27 5.20 2.14 -2.00
N LEU A 28 4.78 1.96 -0.77
CA LEU A 28 3.69 2.73 -0.22
C LEU A 28 4.20 3.95 0.52
N LEU A 29 3.51 5.05 0.30
CA LEU A 29 3.80 6.27 0.99
C LEU A 29 2.60 6.66 1.82
N GLN A 30 2.83 7.57 2.73
CA GLN A 30 1.79 8.03 3.63
C GLN A 30 0.59 8.51 2.83
N GLY A 31 -0.56 7.98 3.15
CA GLY A 31 -1.79 8.41 2.49
C GLY A 31 -2.13 7.68 1.22
N ASP A 32 -1.30 6.73 0.80
CA ASP A 32 -1.61 5.99 -0.41
C ASP A 32 -2.83 5.13 -0.20
N GLU A 33 -3.65 5.03 -1.22
CA GLU A 33 -4.83 4.21 -1.16
C GLU A 33 -4.57 2.89 -1.82
N LEU A 34 -4.98 1.84 -1.15
CA LEU A 34 -4.84 0.50 -1.68
C LEU A 34 -6.20 -0.08 -1.95
N GLN A 35 -6.31 -0.82 -3.02
CA GLN A 35 -7.52 -1.58 -3.28
C GLN A 35 -7.12 -3.01 -3.58
N ILE A 36 -7.63 -3.92 -2.78
CA ILE A 36 -7.36 -5.33 -2.93
C ILE A 36 -8.69 -6.03 -3.00
N GLY A 37 -9.07 -6.51 -4.18
CA GLY A 37 -10.38 -7.08 -4.37
C GLY A 37 -11.43 -6.02 -4.11
N LYS A 38 -12.30 -6.28 -3.16
CA LYS A 38 -13.32 -5.31 -2.82
C LYS A 38 -12.96 -4.49 -1.60
N PHE A 39 -11.75 -4.61 -1.11
CA PHE A 39 -11.36 -3.90 0.07
C PHE A 39 -10.59 -2.64 -0.30
N HIS A 40 -10.92 -1.55 0.36
CA HIS A 40 -10.23 -0.30 0.18
C HIS A 40 -9.53 0.04 1.48
N LEU A 41 -8.26 0.34 1.39
CA LEU A 41 -7.45 0.61 2.55
C LEU A 41 -6.64 1.87 2.32
N VAL A 42 -6.30 2.53 3.38
CA VAL A 42 -5.43 3.70 3.28
C VAL A 42 -4.20 3.42 4.11
N PHE A 43 -3.04 3.61 3.53
CA PHE A 43 -1.80 3.37 4.22
C PHE A 43 -1.46 4.58 5.07
N LEU A 44 -1.41 4.38 6.36
CA LEU A 44 -1.04 5.45 7.26
C LEU A 44 0.13 4.99 8.09
N GLU A 45 1.18 5.79 8.08
CA GLU A 45 2.34 5.46 8.83
C GLU A 45 2.33 6.30 10.08
N ARG A 46 2.41 5.64 11.23
CA ARG A 46 2.37 6.35 12.45
C ARG A 46 3.63 7.13 12.63
N PRO A 47 3.57 8.39 12.92
CA PRO A 47 4.78 9.17 13.15
C PRO A 47 5.48 8.65 14.39
N ASP A 48 6.79 8.73 14.37
CA ASP A 48 7.57 8.29 15.48
C ASP A 48 7.38 9.25 16.57
N GLU A 49 6.91 8.82 17.67
CA GLU A 49 6.70 9.58 18.67
C GLU A 49 7.66 9.66 19.49
N LYS A 50 8.49 9.29 19.64
CA LYS A 50 9.42 9.30 20.44
C LYS A 50 9.64 10.02 20.89
N SER A 51 9.45 10.09 21.04
CA SER A 51 9.50 10.56 21.37
C SER A 51 9.66 10.75 21.89
#